data_02082d76f2836ae12b6f184eca3e9c47
#
_entry.id   02082d76f2836ae12b6f184eca3e9c47
#
_cell.length_a   1.000
_cell.length_b   1.000
_cell.length_c   1.000
_cell.angle_alpha   90.00
_cell.angle_beta   90.00
_cell.angle_gamma   90.00
#
_symmetry.space_group_name_H-M   'P 1'
#
loop_
_entity.id
_entity.type
_entity.pdbx_description
1 polymer ?
#
loop_
_entity_poly.entity_id
_entity_poly.type
_entity_poly.pdbx_seq_one_letter_code
_entity_poly.pdbx_strand_id
1 'polypeptide(L)'
;DRAGVLLMVDFHARWSPPLCKMHEAVRQGEIGDPRHVYYRLNDRIYVPTEMLSWAGRTSVLWFVGSHAIDTVRWLIGDEVCRVYGISRSGVLSGRGIPTPDFYFSTLEFRSGAVAVIENSWILPNSAPNLVDVKCELVGTKGALYMDATHNRALEKYTESDAGYPDLFVMPTIHGRQQGFAAESIRHFVECVREGRTPMVTGADGTIATKIICALEESIRAGRPVDLE
;
A
#
# COMPACT_ATOMS: atom_id res chain seq x y z
N ASP A 1 -17.04 -8.44 -16.96
CA ASP A 1 -17.85 -9.65 -17.19
C ASP A 1 -18.55 -9.66 -18.55
N ARG A 2 -19.20 -8.55 -18.99
CA ARG A 2 -19.89 -8.52 -20.28
C ARG A 2 -18.98 -8.66 -21.50
N ALA A 3 -17.73 -8.19 -21.41
CA ALA A 3 -16.78 -8.21 -22.53
C ALA A 3 -16.02 -9.55 -22.63
N GLY A 4 -16.10 -10.42 -21.63
CA GLY A 4 -15.38 -11.70 -21.60
C GLY A 4 -13.86 -11.55 -21.52
N VAL A 5 -13.35 -10.39 -21.08
CA VAL A 5 -11.92 -10.12 -20.94
C VAL A 5 -11.47 -10.23 -19.49
N LEU A 6 -10.21 -10.59 -19.27
CA LEU A 6 -9.61 -10.59 -17.95
C LEU A 6 -9.31 -9.17 -17.50
N LEU A 7 -9.56 -8.92 -16.21
CA LEU A 7 -9.21 -7.69 -15.51
C LEU A 7 -8.38 -8.04 -14.28
N MET A 8 -7.23 -7.38 -14.13
CA MET A 8 -6.43 -7.38 -12.92
C MET A 8 -6.27 -5.95 -12.39
N VAL A 9 -6.34 -5.79 -11.08
CA VAL A 9 -5.91 -4.55 -10.41
C VAL A 9 -4.46 -4.76 -9.96
N ASP A 10 -3.58 -3.81 -10.27
CA ASP A 10 -2.15 -3.97 -9.99
C ASP A 10 -1.80 -3.61 -8.53
N PHE A 11 -2.34 -4.37 -7.58
CA PHE A 11 -1.86 -4.32 -6.18
C PHE A 11 -0.59 -5.16 -6.04
N HIS A 12 0.48 -4.71 -6.68
CA HIS A 12 1.75 -5.43 -6.81
C HIS A 12 2.46 -5.73 -5.48
N ALA A 13 2.07 -5.09 -4.38
CA ALA A 13 2.57 -5.44 -3.04
C ALA A 13 2.35 -6.92 -2.69
N ARG A 14 1.33 -7.58 -3.26
CA ARG A 14 1.10 -9.03 -3.10
C ARG A 14 2.19 -9.92 -3.72
N TRP A 15 3.13 -9.35 -4.50
CA TRP A 15 4.33 -10.03 -5.01
C TRP A 15 5.61 -9.61 -4.27
N SER A 16 5.52 -8.70 -3.30
CA SER A 16 6.66 -8.28 -2.49
C SER A 16 7.16 -9.43 -1.61
N PRO A 17 8.43 -9.87 -1.73
CA PRO A 17 8.91 -11.03 -1.00
C PRO A 17 8.70 -10.98 0.51
N PRO A 18 8.98 -9.88 1.23
CA PRO A 18 8.71 -9.82 2.67
C PRO A 18 7.21 -9.90 2.98
N LEU A 19 6.33 -9.26 2.21
CA LEU A 19 4.88 -9.33 2.43
C LEU A 19 4.32 -10.72 2.11
N CYS A 20 4.85 -11.40 1.08
CA CYS A 20 4.51 -12.80 0.81
C CYS A 20 4.86 -13.70 2.00
N LYS A 21 6.03 -13.49 2.62
CA LYS A 21 6.43 -14.28 3.81
C LYS A 21 5.57 -13.95 5.03
N MET A 22 5.20 -12.71 5.23
CA MET A 22 4.24 -12.35 6.29
C MET A 22 2.88 -13.01 6.06
N HIS A 23 2.35 -12.97 4.84
CA HIS A 23 1.09 -13.61 4.49
C HIS A 23 1.15 -15.14 4.67
N GLU A 24 2.25 -15.78 4.25
CA GLU A 24 2.49 -17.21 4.45
C GLU A 24 2.45 -17.58 5.94
N ALA A 25 3.18 -16.84 6.79
CA ALA A 25 3.22 -17.06 8.24
C ALA A 25 1.83 -16.92 8.89
N VAL A 26 1.03 -15.91 8.46
CA VAL A 26 -0.35 -15.77 8.91
C VAL A 26 -1.21 -16.96 8.48
N ARG A 27 -1.12 -17.33 7.20
CA ARG A 27 -1.88 -18.47 6.64
C ARG A 27 -1.54 -19.81 7.27
N GLN A 28 -0.29 -20.00 7.70
CA GLN A 28 0.17 -21.20 8.41
C GLN A 28 -0.13 -21.16 9.91
N GLY A 29 -0.67 -20.06 10.42
CA GLY A 29 -1.01 -19.88 11.83
C GLY A 29 0.19 -19.72 12.76
N GLU A 30 1.37 -19.39 12.23
CA GLU A 30 2.62 -19.25 13.00
C GLU A 30 2.50 -18.18 14.10
N ILE A 31 1.78 -17.09 13.83
CA ILE A 31 1.53 -16.02 14.80
C ILE A 31 0.15 -16.12 15.49
N GLY A 32 -0.60 -17.19 15.23
CA GLY A 32 -1.99 -17.31 15.68
C GLY A 32 -2.93 -16.36 14.93
N ASP A 33 -4.03 -15.96 15.58
CA ASP A 33 -5.00 -15.04 14.97
C ASP A 33 -4.46 -13.62 14.96
N PRO A 34 -4.46 -12.90 13.80
CA PRO A 34 -4.11 -11.49 13.73
C PRO A 34 -4.94 -10.64 14.71
N ARG A 35 -4.29 -9.73 15.44
CA ARG A 35 -4.96 -8.83 16.39
C ARG A 35 -4.86 -7.38 15.99
N HIS A 36 -3.67 -6.93 15.64
CA HIS A 36 -3.52 -5.59 15.11
C HIS A 36 -2.41 -5.50 14.07
N VAL A 37 -2.57 -4.54 13.17
CA VAL A 37 -1.59 -4.18 12.13
C VAL A 37 -1.35 -2.67 12.20
N TYR A 38 -0.10 -2.26 12.18
CA TYR A 38 0.30 -0.92 11.78
C TYR A 38 0.98 -1.02 10.41
N TYR A 39 0.44 -0.29 9.45
CA TYR A 39 1.00 -0.27 8.09
C TYR A 39 1.27 1.17 7.65
N ARG A 40 2.48 1.43 7.22
CA ARG A 40 2.89 2.73 6.71
C ARG A 40 3.31 2.62 5.26
N LEU A 41 2.74 3.49 4.43
CA LEU A 41 3.09 3.62 3.02
C LEU A 41 3.04 5.11 2.67
N ASN A 42 4.19 5.75 2.66
CA ASN A 42 4.36 7.18 2.48
C ASN A 42 5.28 7.46 1.29
N ASP A 43 5.07 8.59 0.62
CA ASP A 43 5.92 9.07 -0.46
C ASP A 43 6.64 10.37 -0.06
N ARG A 44 7.77 10.63 -0.71
CA ARG A 44 8.42 11.95 -0.66
C ARG A 44 7.55 13.01 -1.32
N ILE A 45 7.69 14.24 -0.86
CA ILE A 45 6.98 15.40 -1.41
C ILE A 45 7.25 15.60 -2.91
N TYR A 46 8.33 15.06 -3.44
CA TYR A 46 8.63 14.99 -4.88
C TYR A 46 7.47 14.40 -5.68
N VAL A 47 6.78 13.37 -5.14
CA VAL A 47 5.69 12.69 -5.85
C VAL A 47 4.55 13.65 -6.21
N PRO A 48 3.90 14.36 -5.27
CA PRO A 48 2.83 15.28 -5.60
C PRO A 48 3.31 16.59 -6.22
N THR A 49 4.57 17.01 -6.05
CA THR A 49 5.05 18.31 -6.56
C THR A 49 5.66 18.25 -7.95
N GLU A 50 6.31 17.14 -8.31
CA GLU A 50 7.10 17.03 -9.54
C GLU A 50 6.72 15.82 -10.40
N MET A 51 6.41 14.67 -9.79
CA MET A 51 6.12 13.44 -10.53
C MET A 51 4.70 13.41 -11.09
N LEU A 52 3.69 13.86 -10.32
CA LEU A 52 2.27 13.76 -10.66
C LEU A 52 1.66 15.12 -11.01
N SER A 53 1.59 15.46 -12.29
CA SER A 53 0.95 16.69 -12.77
C SER A 53 -0.54 16.81 -12.40
N TRP A 54 -1.15 15.72 -11.96
CA TRP A 54 -2.57 15.62 -11.58
C TRP A 54 -2.77 15.42 -10.07
N ALA A 55 -1.73 15.60 -9.24
CA ALA A 55 -1.78 15.42 -7.79
C ALA A 55 -2.92 16.21 -7.10
N GLY A 56 -3.20 17.43 -7.58
CA GLY A 56 -4.30 18.25 -7.06
C GLY A 56 -5.72 17.72 -7.38
N ARG A 57 -5.87 16.67 -8.17
CA ARG A 57 -7.14 16.02 -8.52
C ARG A 57 -7.31 14.64 -7.89
N THR A 58 -6.39 14.27 -7.02
CA THR A 58 -6.37 13.00 -6.28
C THR A 58 -5.82 13.23 -4.87
N SER A 59 -5.57 12.17 -4.12
CA SER A 59 -4.93 12.24 -2.82
C SER A 59 -3.99 11.05 -2.60
N VAL A 60 -3.14 11.14 -1.58
CA VAL A 60 -2.30 10.02 -1.18
C VAL A 60 -3.13 8.80 -0.76
N LEU A 61 -4.35 9.01 -0.23
CA LEU A 61 -5.26 7.91 0.10
C LEU A 61 -5.68 7.12 -1.15
N TRP A 62 -5.99 7.80 -2.25
CA TRP A 62 -6.31 7.15 -3.52
C TRP A 62 -5.07 6.55 -4.20
N PHE A 63 -3.93 7.24 -4.13
CA PHE A 63 -2.72 6.83 -4.84
C PHE A 63 -2.05 5.62 -4.18
N VAL A 64 -1.50 5.76 -2.98
CA VAL A 64 -0.85 4.64 -2.27
C VAL A 64 -1.72 4.02 -1.18
N GLY A 65 -2.72 4.74 -0.66
CA GLY A 65 -3.62 4.21 0.36
C GLY A 65 -4.45 3.03 -0.16
N SER A 66 -4.82 3.00 -1.44
CA SER A 66 -5.48 1.85 -2.07
C SER A 66 -4.63 0.58 -1.98
N HIS A 67 -3.32 0.68 -2.23
CA HIS A 67 -2.37 -0.42 -2.06
C HIS A 67 -2.24 -0.85 -0.59
N ALA A 68 -2.18 0.13 0.33
CA ALA A 68 -2.07 -0.15 1.76
C ALA A 68 -3.31 -0.90 2.30
N ILE A 69 -4.51 -0.46 1.92
CA ILE A 69 -5.78 -1.09 2.28
C ILE A 69 -5.83 -2.53 1.76
N ASP A 70 -5.49 -2.74 0.49
CA ASP A 70 -5.45 -4.08 -0.10
C ASP A 70 -4.46 -4.99 0.64
N THR A 71 -3.24 -4.49 0.86
CA THR A 71 -2.19 -5.25 1.56
C THR A 71 -2.63 -5.69 2.95
N VAL A 72 -3.21 -4.79 3.74
CA VAL A 72 -3.65 -5.08 5.10
C VAL A 72 -4.80 -6.09 5.12
N ARG A 73 -5.80 -5.94 4.22
CA ARG A 73 -6.87 -6.93 4.06
C ARG A 73 -6.32 -8.31 3.69
N TRP A 74 -5.41 -8.37 2.74
CA TRP A 74 -4.78 -9.61 2.29
C TRP A 74 -3.98 -10.28 3.40
N LEU A 75 -3.22 -9.52 4.20
CA LEU A 75 -2.44 -10.05 5.33
C LEU A 75 -3.34 -10.59 6.44
N ILE A 76 -4.39 -9.87 6.82
CA ILE A 76 -5.33 -10.31 7.88
C ILE A 76 -6.21 -11.46 7.37
N GLY A 77 -6.58 -11.46 6.09
CA GLY A 77 -7.45 -12.48 5.50
C GLY A 77 -8.91 -12.34 5.92
N ASP A 78 -9.37 -11.12 6.22
CA ASP A 78 -10.72 -10.82 6.68
C ASP A 78 -11.25 -9.51 6.07
N GLU A 79 -12.54 -9.24 6.24
CA GLU A 79 -13.20 -8.07 5.67
C GLU A 79 -13.38 -6.94 6.69
N VAL A 80 -13.19 -5.71 6.21
CA VAL A 80 -13.37 -4.49 7.00
C VAL A 80 -14.87 -4.25 7.22
N CYS A 81 -15.27 -4.01 8.47
CA CYS A 81 -16.66 -3.71 8.83
C CYS A 81 -16.88 -2.27 9.33
N ARG A 82 -15.82 -1.56 9.73
CA ARG A 82 -15.89 -0.17 10.18
C ARG A 82 -14.59 0.56 9.90
N VAL A 83 -14.69 1.86 9.60
CA VAL A 83 -13.52 2.71 9.36
C VAL A 83 -13.62 4.03 10.11
N TYR A 84 -12.46 4.59 10.47
CA TYR A 84 -12.33 5.96 10.95
C TYR A 84 -11.10 6.60 10.32
N GLY A 85 -11.25 7.80 9.75
CA GLY A 85 -10.19 8.51 9.06
C GLY A 85 -9.92 9.90 9.63
N ILE A 86 -8.66 10.31 9.60
CA ILE A 86 -8.21 11.68 9.88
C ILE A 86 -7.29 12.11 8.76
N SER A 87 -7.46 13.33 8.26
CA SER A 87 -6.55 13.96 7.32
C SER A 87 -6.27 15.42 7.72
N ARG A 88 -5.16 15.96 7.26
CA ARG A 88 -4.83 17.39 7.41
C ARG A 88 -4.18 17.90 6.13
N SER A 89 -4.36 19.20 5.91
CA SER A 89 -3.78 19.96 4.80
C SER A 89 -3.00 21.15 5.34
N GLY A 90 -2.03 21.63 4.59
CA GLY A 90 -1.23 22.79 4.95
C GLY A 90 -0.01 22.93 4.07
N VAL A 91 0.84 21.91 4.02
CA VAL A 91 2.10 21.92 3.26
C VAL A 91 1.84 21.92 1.75
N LEU A 92 1.02 21.00 1.26
CA LEU A 92 0.71 20.89 -0.18
C LEU A 92 -0.20 22.01 -0.66
N SER A 93 -1.22 22.38 0.13
CA SER A 93 -2.09 23.52 -0.21
C SER A 93 -1.32 24.83 -0.24
N GLY A 94 -0.34 25.03 0.64
CA GLY A 94 0.58 26.18 0.60
C GLY A 94 1.48 26.22 -0.64
N ARG A 95 1.58 25.12 -1.37
CA ARG A 95 2.29 24.98 -2.66
C ARG A 95 1.36 24.99 -3.88
N GLY A 96 0.07 25.29 -3.68
CA GLY A 96 -0.94 25.33 -4.74
C GLY A 96 -1.47 23.97 -5.16
N ILE A 97 -1.23 22.92 -4.39
CA ILE A 97 -1.74 21.56 -4.64
C ILE A 97 -2.89 21.28 -3.65
N PRO A 98 -4.17 21.35 -4.07
CA PRO A 98 -5.33 21.27 -3.18
C PRO A 98 -5.66 19.82 -2.78
N THR A 99 -4.76 19.17 -2.06
CA THR A 99 -4.93 17.82 -1.54
C THR A 99 -4.42 17.75 -0.09
N PRO A 100 -4.94 16.83 0.74
CA PRO A 100 -4.38 16.61 2.07
C PRO A 100 -2.92 16.14 2.05
N ASP A 101 -2.18 16.57 3.06
CA ASP A 101 -0.77 16.22 3.26
C ASP A 101 -0.61 14.76 3.66
N PHE A 102 -1.54 14.26 4.50
CA PHE A 102 -1.54 12.90 5.02
C PHE A 102 -2.92 12.43 5.45
N TYR A 103 -3.01 11.10 5.60
CA TYR A 103 -4.15 10.39 6.18
C TYR A 103 -3.66 9.40 7.25
N PHE A 104 -4.41 9.33 8.36
CA PHE A 104 -4.43 8.22 9.28
C PHE A 104 -5.78 7.53 9.17
N SER A 105 -5.76 6.23 8.93
CA SER A 105 -6.96 5.42 8.72
C SER A 105 -6.97 4.25 9.71
N THR A 106 -8.03 4.12 10.48
CA THR A 106 -8.30 2.95 11.32
C THR A 106 -9.33 2.07 10.61
N LEU A 107 -9.02 0.78 10.48
CA LEU A 107 -9.90 -0.23 9.89
C LEU A 107 -10.19 -1.29 10.95
N GLU A 108 -11.46 -1.52 11.25
CA GLU A 108 -11.91 -2.62 12.11
C GLU A 108 -12.40 -3.77 11.23
N PHE A 109 -11.97 -4.98 11.55
CA PHE A 109 -12.30 -6.20 10.82
C PHE A 109 -13.38 -7.00 11.53
N ARG A 110 -14.11 -7.84 10.80
CA ARG A 110 -15.18 -8.70 11.37
C ARG A 110 -14.67 -9.65 12.44
N SER A 111 -13.44 -10.10 12.35
CA SER A 111 -12.75 -10.93 13.37
C SER A 111 -12.43 -10.19 14.67
N GLY A 112 -12.61 -8.85 14.71
CA GLY A 112 -12.18 -7.98 15.79
C GLY A 112 -10.71 -7.54 15.70
N ALA A 113 -9.99 -7.90 14.64
CA ALA A 113 -8.68 -7.31 14.35
C ALA A 113 -8.82 -5.84 14.00
N VAL A 114 -7.77 -5.07 14.27
CA VAL A 114 -7.72 -3.62 13.95
C VAL A 114 -6.45 -3.30 13.18
N ALA A 115 -6.58 -2.50 12.15
CA ALA A 115 -5.43 -1.93 11.44
C ALA A 115 -5.40 -0.41 11.56
N VAL A 116 -4.19 0.13 11.68
CA VAL A 116 -3.91 1.55 11.52
C VAL A 116 -3.00 1.73 10.31
N ILE A 117 -3.44 2.55 9.36
CA ILE A 117 -2.70 2.85 8.14
C ILE A 117 -2.29 4.32 8.16
N GLU A 118 -1.02 4.58 7.86
CA GLU A 118 -0.46 5.90 7.66
C GLU A 118 -0.10 6.08 6.18
N ASN A 119 -0.66 7.14 5.55
CA ASN A 119 -0.28 7.56 4.21
C ASN A 119 0.06 9.05 4.20
N SER A 120 1.21 9.42 3.69
CA SER A 120 1.70 10.79 3.64
C SER A 120 2.39 11.11 2.32
N TRP A 121 2.21 12.35 1.86
CA TRP A 121 2.88 12.88 0.66
C TRP A 121 3.88 14.01 0.98
N ILE A 122 4.23 14.18 2.24
CA ILE A 122 5.09 15.29 2.69
C ILE A 122 6.41 14.85 3.31
N LEU A 123 6.87 13.62 3.06
CA LEU A 123 8.22 13.25 3.46
C LEU A 123 9.24 14.11 2.71
N PRO A 124 10.34 14.53 3.37
CA PRO A 124 11.35 15.39 2.76
C PRO A 124 12.03 14.68 1.57
N ASN A 125 12.45 15.47 0.57
CA ASN A 125 13.19 14.94 -0.58
C ASN A 125 14.55 14.34 -0.20
N SER A 126 15.08 14.67 0.98
CA SER A 126 16.28 14.08 1.57
C SER A 126 16.05 12.68 2.17
N ALA A 127 14.80 12.17 2.23
CA ALA A 127 14.55 10.80 2.64
C ALA A 127 15.30 9.82 1.71
N PRO A 128 15.84 8.72 2.23
CA PRO A 128 16.75 7.86 1.46
C PRO A 128 16.09 7.20 0.25
N ASN A 129 14.79 6.94 0.31
CA ASN A 129 14.02 6.35 -0.77
C ASN A 129 12.78 7.17 -1.13
N LEU A 130 12.24 6.93 -2.33
CA LEU A 130 11.00 7.56 -2.79
C LEU A 130 9.82 7.23 -1.89
N VAL A 131 9.76 5.98 -1.43
CA VAL A 131 8.66 5.41 -0.65
C VAL A 131 9.17 4.94 0.71
N ASP A 132 8.41 5.19 1.78
CA ASP A 132 8.65 4.68 3.13
C ASP A 132 7.58 3.63 3.46
N VAL A 133 8.01 2.35 3.59
CA VAL A 133 7.11 1.20 3.77
C VAL A 133 7.48 0.43 5.02
N LYS A 134 6.54 0.33 5.97
CA LYS A 134 6.69 -0.52 7.17
C LYS A 134 5.40 -1.27 7.47
N CYS A 135 5.55 -2.46 8.04
CA CYS A 135 4.43 -3.26 8.52
C CYS A 135 4.79 -3.92 9.85
N GLU A 136 3.93 -3.73 10.83
CA GLU A 136 4.00 -4.41 12.12
C GLU A 136 2.68 -5.16 12.31
N LEU A 137 2.74 -6.49 12.38
CA LEU A 137 1.57 -7.34 12.55
C LEU A 137 1.74 -8.20 13.79
N VAL A 138 0.79 -8.12 14.71
CA VAL A 138 0.79 -8.87 15.96
C VAL A 138 -0.43 -9.79 15.99
N GLY A 139 -0.18 -11.05 16.26
CA GLY A 139 -1.19 -12.08 16.46
C GLY A 139 -1.21 -12.61 17.90
N THR A 140 -2.06 -13.60 18.16
CA THR A 140 -2.23 -14.19 19.51
C THR A 140 -1.03 -15.01 19.98
N LYS A 141 -0.12 -15.39 19.07
CA LYS A 141 1.02 -16.27 19.37
C LYS A 141 2.37 -15.72 18.93
N GLY A 142 2.40 -14.58 18.22
CA GLY A 142 3.64 -14.02 17.69
C GLY A 142 3.44 -12.70 17.00
N ALA A 143 4.53 -12.15 16.46
CA ALA A 143 4.54 -10.88 15.75
C ALA A 143 5.49 -10.92 14.56
N LEU A 144 5.19 -10.11 13.53
CA LEU A 144 5.98 -9.93 12.33
C LEU A 144 6.29 -8.44 12.14
N TYR A 145 7.53 -8.11 11.88
CA TYR A 145 8.00 -6.74 11.67
C TYR A 145 8.72 -6.65 10.34
N MET A 146 8.29 -5.71 9.51
CA MET A 146 8.90 -5.45 8.21
C MET A 146 9.26 -3.97 8.08
N ASP A 147 10.45 -3.71 7.59
CA ASP A 147 10.88 -2.41 7.08
C ASP A 147 11.41 -2.61 5.66
N ALA A 148 10.59 -2.24 4.68
CA ALA A 148 10.93 -2.31 3.26
C ALA A 148 11.21 -0.91 2.67
N THR A 149 11.37 0.10 3.53
CA THR A 149 11.71 1.47 3.11
C THR A 149 13.01 1.48 2.34
N HIS A 150 13.97 0.68 2.78
CA HIS A 150 15.27 0.56 2.13
C HIS A 150 15.86 -0.82 2.32
N ASN A 151 16.56 -1.26 1.30
CA ASN A 151 17.32 -2.49 1.35
C ASN A 151 18.77 -2.18 1.74
N ARG A 152 19.16 -2.56 2.96
CA ARG A 152 20.52 -2.34 3.47
C ARG A 152 21.58 -3.27 2.88
N ALA A 153 21.24 -4.11 1.90
CA ALA A 153 22.22 -4.94 1.22
C ALA A 153 23.20 -4.13 0.35
N LEU A 154 22.78 -2.91 -0.07
CA LEU A 154 23.64 -1.99 -0.82
C LEU A 154 23.38 -0.54 -0.38
N GLU A 155 24.41 0.09 0.14
CA GLU A 155 24.46 1.53 0.41
C GLU A 155 25.35 2.18 -0.63
N LYS A 156 24.89 3.26 -1.24
CA LYS A 156 25.64 4.02 -2.25
C LYS A 156 26.01 5.38 -1.69
N TYR A 157 27.28 5.69 -1.69
CA TYR A 157 27.81 6.99 -1.34
C TYR A 157 28.59 7.55 -2.52
N THR A 158 28.28 8.77 -2.93
CA THR A 158 29.00 9.53 -3.94
C THR A 158 29.53 10.81 -3.31
N GLU A 159 30.30 11.60 -4.05
CA GLU A 159 30.77 12.90 -3.55
C GLU A 159 29.63 13.83 -3.12
N SER A 160 28.47 13.74 -3.77
CA SER A 160 27.36 14.67 -3.58
C SER A 160 26.06 14.04 -3.09
N ASP A 161 25.98 12.68 -2.99
CA ASP A 161 24.72 12.00 -2.70
C ASP A 161 24.95 10.69 -1.96
N ALA A 162 23.97 10.31 -1.14
CA ALA A 162 23.91 9.04 -0.46
C ALA A 162 22.51 8.43 -0.60
N GLY A 163 22.41 7.12 -0.81
CA GLY A 163 21.11 6.47 -0.94
C GLY A 163 21.19 4.96 -0.98
N TYR A 164 20.01 4.37 -1.06
CA TYR A 164 19.81 2.93 -1.19
C TYR A 164 19.22 2.64 -2.57
N PRO A 165 19.99 2.04 -3.50
CA PRO A 165 19.46 1.63 -4.80
C PRO A 165 18.27 0.69 -4.66
N ASP A 166 17.29 0.81 -5.55
CA ASP A 166 16.17 -0.12 -5.61
C ASP A 166 16.66 -1.53 -6.01
N LEU A 167 16.40 -2.50 -5.13
CA LEU A 167 16.74 -3.91 -5.36
C LEU A 167 15.49 -4.81 -5.35
N PHE A 168 14.29 -4.27 -5.10
CA PHE A 168 13.08 -5.07 -4.90
C PHE A 168 11.91 -4.68 -5.80
N VAL A 169 11.66 -3.37 -5.96
CA VAL A 169 10.42 -2.91 -6.61
C VAL A 169 10.49 -3.13 -8.10
N MET A 170 11.47 -2.50 -8.75
CA MET A 170 11.66 -2.61 -10.20
C MET A 170 13.12 -2.35 -10.63
N PRO A 171 14.10 -3.07 -10.04
CA PRO A 171 15.50 -2.89 -10.43
C PRO A 171 15.73 -3.31 -11.89
N THR A 172 16.64 -2.64 -12.55
CA THR A 172 17.15 -3.07 -13.85
C THR A 172 18.37 -3.97 -13.68
N ILE A 173 18.26 -5.25 -14.04
CA ILE A 173 19.34 -6.23 -13.99
C ILE A 173 19.67 -6.68 -15.41
N HIS A 174 20.90 -6.43 -15.86
CA HIS A 174 21.36 -6.74 -17.23
C HIS A 174 20.39 -6.22 -18.31
N GLY A 175 19.90 -4.98 -18.14
CA GLY A 175 19.00 -4.32 -19.08
C GLY A 175 17.55 -4.79 -19.04
N ARG A 176 17.17 -5.64 -18.07
CA ARG A 176 15.80 -6.14 -17.91
C ARG A 176 15.21 -5.64 -16.59
N GLN A 177 13.96 -5.20 -16.64
CA GLN A 177 13.15 -4.88 -15.46
C GLN A 177 12.86 -6.17 -14.67
N GLN A 178 13.23 -6.19 -13.40
CA GLN A 178 13.01 -7.28 -12.45
C GLN A 178 12.25 -6.74 -11.23
N GLY A 179 12.08 -7.55 -10.19
CA GLY A 179 11.42 -7.15 -8.94
C GLY A 179 9.93 -7.37 -8.94
N PHE A 180 9.30 -7.15 -7.78
CA PHE A 180 7.93 -7.58 -7.54
C PHE A 180 6.89 -6.84 -8.38
N ALA A 181 7.13 -5.58 -8.76
CA ALA A 181 6.21 -4.86 -9.64
C ALA A 181 6.25 -5.39 -11.07
N ALA A 182 7.42 -5.86 -11.56
CA ALA A 182 7.52 -6.53 -12.84
C ALA A 182 6.87 -7.93 -12.80
N GLU A 183 6.97 -8.64 -11.66
CA GLU A 183 6.35 -9.96 -11.48
C GLU A 183 4.82 -9.91 -11.52
N SER A 184 4.20 -8.87 -10.94
CA SER A 184 2.74 -8.71 -11.03
C SER A 184 2.25 -8.59 -12.48
N ILE A 185 2.97 -7.83 -13.30
CA ILE A 185 2.67 -7.68 -14.73
C ILE A 185 2.87 -9.00 -15.48
N ARG A 186 3.97 -9.72 -15.20
CA ARG A 186 4.22 -11.05 -15.80
C ARG A 186 3.10 -12.03 -15.44
N HIS A 187 2.69 -12.06 -14.19
CA HIS A 187 1.57 -12.88 -13.74
C HIS A 187 0.29 -12.59 -14.55
N PHE A 188 -0.03 -11.32 -14.81
CA PHE A 188 -1.20 -10.98 -15.62
C PHE A 188 -1.07 -11.49 -17.05
N VAL A 189 0.08 -11.30 -17.68
CA VAL A 189 0.35 -11.81 -19.04
C VAL A 189 0.19 -13.33 -19.10
N GLU A 190 0.70 -14.05 -18.09
CA GLU A 190 0.54 -15.52 -17.98
C GLU A 190 -0.94 -15.90 -17.80
N CYS A 191 -1.69 -15.19 -16.95
CA CYS A 191 -3.13 -15.43 -16.78
C CYS A 191 -3.89 -15.25 -18.10
N VAL A 192 -3.55 -14.23 -18.90
CA VAL A 192 -4.17 -14.03 -20.22
C VAL A 192 -3.83 -15.19 -21.18
N ARG A 193 -2.55 -15.63 -21.19
CA ARG A 193 -2.12 -16.74 -22.06
C ARG A 193 -2.76 -18.09 -21.72
N GLU A 194 -3.01 -18.32 -20.44
CA GLU A 194 -3.49 -19.60 -19.90
C GLU A 194 -4.99 -19.61 -19.59
N GLY A 195 -5.67 -18.47 -19.75
CA GLY A 195 -7.09 -18.36 -19.43
C GLY A 195 -7.40 -18.48 -17.93
N ARG A 196 -6.42 -18.14 -17.05
CA ARG A 196 -6.56 -18.22 -15.59
C ARG A 196 -7.03 -16.88 -15.01
N THR A 197 -7.80 -16.95 -13.93
CA THR A 197 -8.16 -15.76 -13.13
C THR A 197 -6.91 -15.18 -12.47
N PRO A 198 -6.66 -13.86 -12.58
CA PRO A 198 -5.56 -13.19 -11.88
C PRO A 198 -5.72 -13.26 -10.37
N MET A 199 -4.58 -13.22 -9.64
CA MET A 199 -4.57 -13.23 -8.17
C MET A 199 -5.28 -12.02 -7.56
N VAL A 200 -5.21 -10.87 -8.22
CA VAL A 200 -5.88 -9.63 -7.79
C VAL A 200 -6.94 -9.28 -8.82
N THR A 201 -8.19 -9.33 -8.40
CA THR A 201 -9.35 -9.18 -9.31
C THR A 201 -9.95 -7.77 -9.24
N GLY A 202 -10.89 -7.48 -10.13
CA GLY A 202 -11.72 -6.28 -10.05
C GLY A 202 -12.55 -6.20 -8.76
N ALA A 203 -12.87 -7.36 -8.14
CA ALA A 203 -13.55 -7.39 -6.85
C ALA A 203 -12.66 -6.81 -5.73
N ASP A 204 -11.37 -7.16 -5.70
CA ASP A 204 -10.41 -6.59 -4.73
C ASP A 204 -10.33 -5.07 -4.87
N GLY A 205 -10.24 -4.57 -6.12
CA GLY A 205 -10.25 -3.13 -6.40
C GLY A 205 -11.54 -2.45 -5.97
N THR A 206 -12.69 -3.11 -6.18
CA THR A 206 -14.00 -2.59 -5.75
C THR A 206 -14.09 -2.47 -4.24
N ILE A 207 -13.61 -3.46 -3.50
CA ILE A 207 -13.61 -3.44 -2.03
C ILE A 207 -12.68 -2.35 -1.52
N ALA A 208 -11.46 -2.23 -2.04
CA ALA A 208 -10.54 -1.15 -1.67
C ALA A 208 -11.16 0.23 -1.93
N THR A 209 -11.84 0.40 -3.07
CA THR A 209 -12.56 1.63 -3.43
C THR A 209 -13.69 1.95 -2.43
N LYS A 210 -14.50 0.96 -2.04
CA LYS A 210 -15.56 1.13 -1.02
C LYS A 210 -14.99 1.60 0.31
N ILE A 211 -13.88 1.01 0.75
CA ILE A 211 -13.20 1.38 1.99
C ILE A 211 -12.70 2.84 1.93
N ILE A 212 -12.09 3.25 0.80
CA ILE A 212 -11.65 4.63 0.62
C ILE A 212 -12.81 5.61 0.66
N CYS A 213 -13.91 5.33 -0.03
CA CYS A 213 -15.11 6.17 0.00
C CYS A 213 -15.67 6.31 1.43
N ALA A 214 -15.70 5.22 2.20
CA ALA A 214 -16.15 5.24 3.60
C ALA A 214 -15.16 6.03 4.50
N LEU A 215 -13.86 5.95 4.25
CA LEU A 215 -12.85 6.77 4.94
C LEU A 215 -13.04 8.26 4.64
N GLU A 216 -13.28 8.64 3.39
CA GLU A 216 -13.57 10.03 3.02
C GLU A 216 -14.87 10.53 3.68
N GLU A 217 -15.90 9.68 3.76
CA GLU A 217 -17.12 9.99 4.50
C GLU A 217 -16.83 10.18 5.98
N SER A 218 -16.08 9.27 6.60
CA SER A 218 -15.68 9.35 8.01
C SER A 218 -14.94 10.65 8.33
N ILE A 219 -13.98 11.03 7.47
CA ILE A 219 -13.21 12.28 7.61
C ILE A 219 -14.13 13.50 7.56
N ARG A 220 -15.06 13.51 6.61
CA ARG A 220 -16.02 14.62 6.42
C ARG A 220 -17.00 14.71 7.59
N ALA A 221 -17.46 13.57 8.08
CA ALA A 221 -18.43 13.48 9.17
C ALA A 221 -17.79 13.60 10.57
N GLY A 222 -16.47 13.42 10.70
CA GLY A 222 -15.74 13.42 11.98
C GLY A 222 -16.12 12.25 12.89
N ARG A 223 -16.61 11.14 12.35
CA ARG A 223 -17.06 9.95 13.08
C ARG A 223 -16.79 8.67 12.30
N PRO A 224 -16.76 7.50 12.98
CA PRO A 224 -16.68 6.21 12.29
C PRO A 224 -17.82 5.98 11.30
N VAL A 225 -17.56 5.19 10.26
CA VAL A 225 -18.51 4.73 9.25
C VAL A 225 -18.48 3.21 9.18
N ASP A 226 -19.63 2.58 9.26
CA ASP A 226 -19.80 1.14 9.11
C ASP A 226 -19.86 0.77 7.61
N LEU A 227 -19.30 -0.41 7.29
CA LEU A 227 -19.33 -1.03 5.97
C LEU A 227 -20.23 -2.25 6.02
N GLU A 228 -21.17 -2.35 5.06
CA GLU A 228 -22.06 -3.50 4.90
C GLU A 228 -21.38 -4.65 4.10
#